data_50ab085c5ba28c8352159697716f854a
#
_entry.id   50ab085c5ba28c8352159697716f854a
#
_cell.length_a   1.000
_cell.length_b   1.000
_cell.length_c   1.000
_cell.angle_alpha   90.00
_cell.angle_beta   90.00
_cell.angle_gamma   90.00
#
_symmetry.space_group_name_H-M   'P 1'
#
loop_
_entity.id
_entity.type
_entity.pdbx_description
1 polymer ?
#
loop_
_entity_poly.entity_id
_entity_poly.type
_entity_poly.pdbx_seq_one_letter_code
_entity_poly.pdbx_strand_id
1 'polypeptide(L)'
;MFAPAVKTESKLRMAIAGPSGSGKTYTALAVAAELVPGGKVAVIDTEHGSAAKYADLFKFDVAHAAPPYHPDGLIKLVTYAANNGYDVIIVDSTTHYWSGAGGVLDLKDDAERRMRNPNSYTAWKDVTPIHQRMVDALISVPAHVIVTMRSKQEYVLVEKNGKQVPQKMGMAPIQRDGFEYEFDVMMDMDVKKVV
;
A
#
# COMPACT_ATOMS: atom_id res chain seq x y z
N MET A 1 5.84 4.08 -33.72
CA MET A 1 6.92 4.95 -34.20
C MET A 1 7.92 5.13 -33.07
N PHE A 2 9.20 4.90 -33.29
CA PHE A 2 10.25 5.05 -32.27
C PHE A 2 10.83 6.47 -32.36
N ALA A 3 11.12 7.07 -31.19
CA ALA A 3 11.81 8.35 -31.06
C ALA A 3 12.98 8.19 -30.08
N PRO A 4 14.03 9.03 -30.17
CA PRO A 4 15.10 9.03 -29.18
C PRO A 4 14.55 9.25 -27.77
N ALA A 5 15.04 8.47 -26.79
CA ALA A 5 14.69 8.66 -25.39
C ALA A 5 15.29 9.99 -24.89
N VAL A 6 14.48 10.77 -24.18
CA VAL A 6 14.93 11.97 -23.48
C VAL A 6 14.74 11.75 -21.99
N LYS A 7 15.66 12.27 -21.18
CA LYS A 7 15.52 12.23 -19.72
C LYS A 7 14.34 13.12 -19.30
N THR A 8 13.32 12.51 -18.72
CA THR A 8 12.17 13.21 -18.13
C THR A 8 12.21 13.09 -16.62
N GLU A 9 11.64 14.07 -15.92
CA GLU A 9 11.42 13.94 -14.49
C GLU A 9 10.41 12.83 -14.22
N SER A 10 10.81 11.84 -13.41
CA SER A 10 9.93 10.79 -12.94
C SER A 10 9.40 11.12 -11.55
N LYS A 11 8.16 10.71 -11.27
CA LYS A 11 7.59 10.83 -9.93
C LYS A 11 7.93 9.58 -9.13
N LEU A 12 8.38 9.75 -7.89
CA LEU A 12 8.72 8.66 -6.98
C LEU A 12 7.50 7.75 -6.74
N ARG A 13 7.72 6.45 -6.80
CA ARG A 13 6.82 5.38 -6.34
C ARG A 13 7.52 4.63 -5.22
N MET A 14 7.08 4.85 -3.98
CA MET A 14 7.75 4.28 -2.82
C MET A 14 6.77 3.49 -1.97
N ALA A 15 7.18 2.30 -1.55
CA ALA A 15 6.48 1.48 -0.58
C ALA A 15 7.30 1.33 0.70
N ILE A 16 6.63 1.43 1.86
CA ILE A 16 7.23 1.28 3.18
C ILE A 16 6.46 0.18 3.92
N ALA A 17 7.11 -0.93 4.19
CA ALA A 17 6.55 -2.04 4.97
C ALA A 17 7.15 -2.12 6.37
N GLY A 18 6.39 -2.62 7.33
CA GLY A 18 6.88 -2.84 8.68
C GLY A 18 5.78 -3.12 9.70
N PRO A 19 6.14 -3.62 10.88
CA PRO A 19 5.18 -3.88 11.96
C PRO A 19 4.56 -2.58 12.49
N SER A 20 3.52 -2.71 13.29
CA SER A 20 2.94 -1.55 13.99
C SER A 20 3.99 -0.92 14.91
N GLY A 21 4.06 0.42 14.92
CA GLY A 21 5.03 1.17 15.72
C GLY A 21 6.45 1.25 15.14
N SER A 22 6.71 0.76 13.92
CA SER A 22 8.03 0.87 13.28
C SER A 22 8.35 2.27 12.73
N GLY A 23 7.41 3.23 12.79
CA GLY A 23 7.65 4.60 12.31
C GLY A 23 7.28 4.87 10.85
N LYS A 24 6.53 3.98 10.18
CA LYS A 24 6.17 4.12 8.75
C LYS A 24 5.55 5.46 8.41
N THR A 25 4.53 5.87 9.16
CA THR A 25 3.82 7.15 8.95
C THR A 25 4.77 8.33 9.06
N TYR A 26 5.59 8.37 10.13
CA TYR A 26 6.59 9.43 10.30
C TYR A 26 7.60 9.45 9.14
N THR A 27 8.12 8.30 8.76
CA THR A 27 9.09 8.19 7.66
C THR A 27 8.48 8.64 6.33
N ALA A 28 7.24 8.25 6.04
CA ALA A 28 6.53 8.69 4.83
C ALA A 28 6.38 10.21 4.78
N LEU A 29 5.99 10.84 5.90
CA LEU A 29 5.86 12.29 6.02
C LEU A 29 7.21 13.02 5.91
N ALA A 30 8.25 12.50 6.55
CA ALA A 30 9.61 13.05 6.47
C ALA A 30 10.16 13.01 5.04
N VAL A 31 10.01 11.85 4.36
CA VAL A 31 10.41 11.73 2.95
C VAL A 31 9.62 12.70 2.07
N ALA A 32 8.31 12.83 2.27
CA ALA A 32 7.48 13.75 1.50
C ALA A 32 7.90 15.21 1.68
N ALA A 33 8.20 15.63 2.90
CA ALA A 33 8.62 16.99 3.22
C ALA A 33 9.96 17.37 2.56
N GLU A 34 10.91 16.42 2.52
CA GLU A 34 12.23 16.63 1.89
C GLU A 34 12.16 16.50 0.35
N LEU A 35 11.25 15.68 -0.16
CA LEU A 35 11.11 15.44 -1.60
C LEU A 35 10.54 16.69 -2.32
N VAL A 36 9.61 17.41 -1.69
CA VAL A 36 8.97 18.62 -2.24
C VAL A 36 8.91 19.72 -1.17
N PRO A 37 10.01 20.39 -0.87
CA PRO A 37 10.02 21.46 0.15
C PRO A 37 9.00 22.54 -0.16
N GLY A 38 8.02 22.71 0.76
CA GLY A 38 6.92 23.67 0.58
C GLY A 38 5.80 23.21 -0.35
N GLY A 39 5.89 22.01 -0.92
CA GLY A 39 4.83 21.40 -1.75
C GLY A 39 3.64 20.93 -0.93
N LYS A 40 2.57 20.58 -1.64
CA LYS A 40 1.32 20.08 -1.04
C LYS A 40 1.38 18.56 -0.85
N VAL A 41 1.16 18.10 0.37
CA VAL A 41 1.12 16.69 0.73
C VAL A 41 -0.30 16.28 1.12
N ALA A 42 -0.85 15.25 0.47
CA ALA A 42 -2.11 14.60 0.82
C ALA A 42 -1.83 13.29 1.53
N VAL A 43 -2.51 13.03 2.65
CA VAL A 43 -2.48 11.74 3.36
C VAL A 43 -3.86 11.11 3.29
N ILE A 44 -3.95 9.90 2.75
CA ILE A 44 -5.14 9.05 2.81
C ILE A 44 -4.95 8.12 4.00
N ASP A 45 -5.59 8.47 5.12
CA ASP A 45 -5.41 7.79 6.42
C ASP A 45 -6.50 6.73 6.62
N THR A 46 -6.10 5.47 6.67
CA THR A 46 -6.92 4.33 7.06
C THR A 46 -6.63 3.85 8.50
N GLU A 47 -5.65 4.48 9.17
CA GLU A 47 -5.13 4.08 10.49
C GLU A 47 -5.73 4.93 11.63
N HIS A 48 -7.01 5.33 11.46
CA HIS A 48 -7.81 6.01 12.49
C HIS A 48 -7.17 7.30 13.05
N GLY A 49 -6.62 8.15 12.19
CA GLY A 49 -6.05 9.44 12.59
C GLY A 49 -4.60 9.35 13.06
N SER A 50 -3.89 8.27 12.73
CA SER A 50 -2.49 8.10 13.17
C SER A 50 -1.57 9.16 12.59
N ALA A 51 -1.83 9.63 11.37
CA ALA A 51 -1.08 10.68 10.72
C ALA A 51 -1.22 12.04 11.43
N ALA A 52 -2.41 12.35 11.97
CA ALA A 52 -2.67 13.62 12.64
C ALA A 52 -1.78 13.89 13.87
N LYS A 53 -1.18 12.85 14.45
CA LYS A 53 -0.21 12.97 15.56
C LYS A 53 1.06 13.72 15.18
N TYR A 54 1.31 13.91 13.89
CA TYR A 54 2.51 14.57 13.35
C TYR A 54 2.20 15.91 12.70
N ALA A 55 0.99 16.46 12.89
CA ALA A 55 0.56 17.72 12.27
C ALA A 55 1.29 18.97 12.81
N ASP A 56 1.93 18.86 13.97
CA ASP A 56 2.83 19.86 14.54
C ASP A 56 4.24 19.85 13.90
N LEU A 57 4.64 18.72 13.32
CA LEU A 57 5.96 18.54 12.71
C LEU A 57 5.93 18.70 11.18
N PHE A 58 4.85 18.31 10.53
CA PHE A 58 4.72 18.29 9.08
C PHE A 58 3.43 18.98 8.62
N LYS A 59 3.49 19.66 7.46
CA LYS A 59 2.31 20.24 6.81
C LYS A 59 1.74 19.25 5.81
N PHE A 60 0.49 18.84 5.98
CA PHE A 60 -0.23 17.96 5.07
C PHE A 60 -1.74 18.10 5.26
N ASP A 61 -2.49 17.76 4.23
CA ASP A 61 -3.94 17.59 4.31
C ASP A 61 -4.27 16.11 4.47
N VAL A 62 -5.34 15.77 5.19
CA VAL A 62 -5.72 14.39 5.46
C VAL A 62 -7.13 14.08 4.98
N ALA A 63 -7.29 12.97 4.29
CA ALA A 63 -8.57 12.33 4.02
C ALA A 63 -8.67 11.06 4.87
N HIS A 64 -9.64 11.01 5.78
CA HIS A 64 -9.91 9.80 6.56
C HIS A 64 -10.72 8.81 5.75
N ALA A 65 -10.13 7.66 5.45
CA ALA A 65 -10.81 6.56 4.80
C ALA A 65 -11.33 5.56 5.84
N ALA A 66 -12.62 5.24 5.74
CA ALA A 66 -13.31 4.29 6.60
C ALA A 66 -13.83 3.10 5.79
N PRO A 67 -14.14 1.96 6.43
CA PRO A 67 -14.78 0.84 5.74
C PRO A 67 -16.09 1.25 5.06
N PRO A 68 -16.45 0.64 3.92
CA PRO A 68 -15.71 -0.44 3.25
C PRO A 68 -14.48 0.08 2.48
N TYR A 69 -13.35 -0.62 2.64
CA TYR A 69 -12.10 -0.28 1.97
C TYR A 69 -12.05 -0.81 0.53
N HIS A 70 -13.07 -0.47 -0.27
CA HIS A 70 -13.12 -0.90 -1.66
C HIS A 70 -12.03 -0.20 -2.49
N PRO A 71 -11.31 -0.91 -3.38
CA PRO A 71 -10.27 -0.33 -4.23
C PRO A 71 -10.70 0.92 -4.99
N ASP A 72 -11.93 0.97 -5.51
CA ASP A 72 -12.44 2.15 -6.21
C ASP A 72 -12.53 3.40 -5.31
N GLY A 73 -12.66 3.23 -3.98
CA GLY A 73 -12.59 4.32 -3.01
C GLY A 73 -11.19 4.94 -2.97
N LEU A 74 -10.15 4.11 -2.95
CA LEU A 74 -8.76 4.59 -3.01
C LEU A 74 -8.48 5.28 -4.34
N ILE A 75 -8.89 4.69 -5.47
CA ILE A 75 -8.73 5.28 -6.80
C ILE A 75 -9.31 6.70 -6.85
N LYS A 76 -10.52 6.90 -6.32
CA LYS A 76 -11.16 8.22 -6.25
C LYS A 76 -10.34 9.23 -5.45
N LEU A 77 -9.85 8.84 -4.27
CA LEU A 77 -9.06 9.73 -3.39
C LEU A 77 -7.71 10.09 -4.02
N VAL A 78 -7.00 9.12 -4.59
CA VAL A 78 -5.71 9.34 -5.28
C VAL A 78 -5.90 10.25 -6.49
N THR A 79 -6.92 9.98 -7.32
CA THR A 79 -7.24 10.80 -8.49
C THR A 79 -7.65 12.21 -8.09
N TYR A 80 -8.45 12.35 -7.03
CA TYR A 80 -8.83 13.66 -6.51
C TYR A 80 -7.59 14.47 -6.07
N ALA A 81 -6.70 13.86 -5.27
CA ALA A 81 -5.50 14.53 -4.81
C ALA A 81 -4.63 14.98 -5.99
N ALA A 82 -4.37 14.10 -6.96
CA ALA A 82 -3.59 14.43 -8.16
C ALA A 82 -4.19 15.59 -8.97
N ASN A 83 -5.52 15.60 -9.15
CA ASN A 83 -6.22 16.65 -9.90
C ASN A 83 -6.32 17.98 -9.14
N ASN A 84 -6.09 17.99 -7.82
CA ASN A 84 -6.10 19.21 -6.99
C ASN A 84 -4.71 19.73 -6.65
N GLY A 85 -3.69 19.27 -7.38
CA GLY A 85 -2.34 19.84 -7.33
C GLY A 85 -1.58 19.43 -6.07
N TYR A 86 -1.83 18.26 -5.51
CA TYR A 86 -0.95 17.68 -4.50
C TYR A 86 0.29 17.09 -5.16
N ASP A 87 1.44 17.46 -4.65
CA ASP A 87 2.75 17.04 -5.17
C ASP A 87 3.12 15.63 -4.68
N VAL A 88 2.70 15.29 -3.46
CA VAL A 88 2.89 13.97 -2.85
C VAL A 88 1.57 13.45 -2.31
N ILE A 89 1.29 12.18 -2.58
CA ILE A 89 0.15 11.43 -2.05
C ILE A 89 0.69 10.28 -1.20
N ILE A 90 0.33 10.27 0.08
CA ILE A 90 0.67 9.19 1.02
C ILE A 90 -0.59 8.37 1.26
N VAL A 91 -0.50 7.04 1.14
CA VAL A 91 -1.58 6.11 1.52
C VAL A 91 -1.14 5.33 2.76
N ASP A 92 -1.73 5.64 3.89
CA ASP A 92 -1.38 5.03 5.18
C ASP A 92 -2.61 4.35 5.81
N SER A 93 -2.85 3.03 5.52
CA SER A 93 -2.03 2.08 4.77
C SER A 93 -2.82 1.40 3.65
N THR A 94 -2.13 0.87 2.66
CA THR A 94 -2.76 0.05 1.61
C THR A 94 -3.20 -1.32 2.11
N THR A 95 -2.74 -1.75 3.29
CA THR A 95 -3.13 -3.04 3.89
C THR A 95 -4.64 -3.15 4.11
N HIS A 96 -5.33 -2.06 4.47
CA HIS A 96 -6.78 -2.10 4.66
C HIS A 96 -7.54 -2.32 3.34
N TYR A 97 -7.04 -1.80 2.22
CA TYR A 97 -7.61 -2.05 0.89
C TYR A 97 -7.38 -3.49 0.41
N TRP A 98 -6.41 -4.19 0.99
CA TRP A 98 -6.18 -5.61 0.75
C TRP A 98 -7.04 -6.49 1.65
N SER A 99 -6.87 -6.39 2.98
CA SER A 99 -7.42 -7.32 3.98
C SER A 99 -8.40 -6.69 4.98
N GLY A 100 -8.73 -5.40 4.82
CA GLY A 100 -9.77 -4.74 5.62
C GLY A 100 -11.17 -5.02 5.09
N ALA A 101 -12.18 -4.66 5.87
CA ALA A 101 -13.59 -4.88 5.52
C ALA A 101 -13.94 -4.22 4.17
N GLY A 102 -14.45 -5.01 3.22
CA GLY A 102 -14.74 -4.59 1.85
C GLY A 102 -13.51 -4.46 0.94
N GLY A 103 -12.32 -4.85 1.42
CA GLY A 103 -11.09 -4.90 0.64
C GLY A 103 -11.05 -6.07 -0.34
N VAL A 104 -9.91 -6.22 -1.01
CA VAL A 104 -9.74 -7.19 -2.11
C VAL A 104 -10.01 -8.63 -1.66
N LEU A 105 -9.60 -9.02 -0.45
CA LEU A 105 -9.86 -10.37 0.06
C LEU A 105 -11.36 -10.62 0.28
N ASP A 106 -12.09 -9.65 0.84
CA ASP A 106 -13.55 -9.76 1.00
C ASP A 106 -14.25 -9.84 -0.35
N LEU A 107 -13.82 -9.04 -1.34
CA LEU A 107 -14.35 -9.09 -2.71
C LEU A 107 -14.15 -10.46 -3.34
N LYS A 108 -12.98 -11.08 -3.11
CA LYS A 108 -12.67 -12.44 -3.58
C LYS A 108 -13.59 -13.47 -2.92
N ASP A 109 -13.77 -13.39 -1.61
CA ASP A 109 -14.63 -14.30 -0.87
C ASP A 109 -16.10 -14.14 -1.27
N ASP A 110 -16.56 -12.91 -1.53
CA ASP A 110 -17.88 -12.62 -2.06
C ASP A 110 -18.09 -13.18 -3.47
N ALA A 111 -17.09 -13.02 -4.34
CA ALA A 111 -17.14 -13.60 -5.69
C ALA A 111 -17.24 -15.13 -5.63
N GLU A 112 -16.44 -15.77 -4.77
CA GLU A 112 -16.48 -17.23 -4.58
C GLU A 112 -17.85 -17.73 -4.07
N ARG A 113 -18.43 -17.03 -3.07
CA ARG A 113 -19.77 -17.38 -2.51
C ARG A 113 -20.91 -17.29 -3.52
N ARG A 114 -20.80 -16.41 -4.52
CA ARG A 114 -21.83 -16.25 -5.58
C ARG A 114 -21.76 -17.32 -6.66
N MET A 115 -20.70 -18.12 -6.71
CA MET A 115 -20.54 -19.17 -7.70
C MET A 115 -21.41 -20.38 -7.37
N ARG A 116 -22.01 -21.01 -8.39
CA ARG A 116 -22.73 -22.29 -8.23
C ARG A 116 -21.83 -23.41 -7.71
N ASN A 117 -20.57 -23.43 -8.18
CA ASN A 117 -19.51 -24.31 -7.73
C ASN A 117 -18.37 -23.40 -7.21
N PRO A 118 -18.27 -23.15 -5.90
CA PRO A 118 -17.25 -22.29 -5.34
C PRO A 118 -15.83 -22.73 -5.73
N ASN A 119 -15.04 -21.81 -6.26
CA ASN A 119 -13.67 -22.05 -6.66
C ASN A 119 -12.85 -20.78 -6.48
N SER A 120 -11.94 -20.83 -5.53
CA SER A 120 -11.08 -19.70 -5.16
C SER A 120 -10.24 -19.18 -6.35
N TYR A 121 -9.71 -20.07 -7.18
CA TYR A 121 -8.93 -19.70 -8.36
C TYR A 121 -9.78 -18.92 -9.37
N THR A 122 -11.01 -19.36 -9.62
CA THR A 122 -11.92 -18.67 -10.54
C THR A 122 -12.36 -17.32 -9.98
N ALA A 123 -12.57 -17.20 -8.65
CA ALA A 123 -12.94 -15.95 -8.01
C ALA A 123 -11.88 -14.84 -8.24
N TRP A 124 -10.60 -15.18 -8.25
CA TRP A 124 -9.54 -14.25 -8.56
C TRP A 124 -9.60 -13.65 -9.96
N LYS A 125 -10.20 -14.36 -10.93
CA LYS A 125 -10.37 -13.84 -12.30
C LYS A 125 -11.21 -12.55 -12.32
N ASP A 126 -12.21 -12.46 -11.45
CA ASP A 126 -13.09 -11.30 -11.37
C ASP A 126 -12.48 -10.16 -10.53
N VAL A 127 -11.69 -10.51 -9.51
CA VAL A 127 -11.17 -9.54 -8.53
C VAL A 127 -9.79 -9.00 -8.91
N THR A 128 -8.98 -9.79 -9.61
CA THR A 128 -7.65 -9.33 -10.08
C THR A 128 -7.71 -8.02 -10.89
N PRO A 129 -8.67 -7.81 -11.82
CA PRO A 129 -8.78 -6.55 -12.54
C PRO A 129 -9.13 -5.36 -11.64
N ILE A 130 -9.86 -5.59 -10.55
CA ILE A 130 -10.20 -4.54 -9.57
C ILE A 130 -8.93 -4.10 -8.83
N HIS A 131 -8.15 -5.07 -8.34
CA HIS A 131 -6.87 -4.81 -7.70
C HIS A 131 -5.89 -4.11 -8.66
N GLN A 132 -5.80 -4.58 -9.91
CA GLN A 132 -4.89 -4.00 -10.90
C GLN A 132 -5.23 -2.54 -11.19
N ARG A 133 -6.51 -2.17 -11.33
CA ARG A 133 -6.90 -0.76 -11.49
C ARG A 133 -6.46 0.12 -10.31
N MET A 134 -6.49 -0.42 -9.09
CA MET A 134 -5.99 0.29 -7.91
C MET A 134 -4.48 0.52 -8.00
N VAL A 135 -3.73 -0.50 -8.39
CA VAL A 135 -2.28 -0.40 -8.62
C VAL A 135 -1.98 0.63 -9.71
N ASP A 136 -2.65 0.52 -10.87
CA ASP A 136 -2.48 1.44 -11.99
C ASP A 136 -2.73 2.89 -11.58
N ALA A 137 -3.74 3.14 -10.75
CA ALA A 137 -4.00 4.47 -10.23
C ALA A 137 -2.88 5.01 -9.33
N LEU A 138 -2.26 4.16 -8.51
CA LEU A 138 -1.13 4.54 -7.65
C LEU A 138 0.12 4.88 -8.47
N ILE A 139 0.39 4.12 -9.53
CA ILE A 139 1.63 4.28 -10.30
C ILE A 139 1.54 5.29 -11.45
N SER A 140 0.34 5.64 -11.93
CA SER A 140 0.15 6.49 -13.11
C SER A 140 -0.11 7.97 -12.82
N VAL A 141 -0.48 8.35 -11.59
CA VAL A 141 -0.79 9.75 -11.27
C VAL A 141 0.44 10.67 -11.39
N PRO A 142 0.25 11.94 -11.80
CA PRO A 142 1.35 12.90 -11.96
C PRO A 142 1.83 13.53 -10.64
N ALA A 143 1.82 12.78 -9.54
CA ALA A 143 2.29 13.15 -8.23
C ALA A 143 3.24 12.07 -7.69
N HIS A 144 4.10 12.37 -6.73
CA HIS A 144 4.85 11.34 -6.01
C HIS A 144 3.88 10.51 -5.16
N VAL A 145 4.07 9.20 -5.09
CA VAL A 145 3.23 8.31 -4.30
C VAL A 145 4.07 7.53 -3.31
N ILE A 146 3.69 7.60 -2.04
CA ILE A 146 4.29 6.81 -0.96
C ILE A 146 3.18 5.98 -0.34
N VAL A 147 3.32 4.66 -0.30
CA VAL A 147 2.36 3.78 0.36
C VAL A 147 2.99 3.14 1.58
N THR A 148 2.22 2.97 2.64
CA THR A 148 2.65 2.14 3.77
C THR A 148 1.91 0.82 3.78
N MET A 149 2.55 -0.21 4.32
CA MET A 149 2.00 -1.55 4.49
C MET A 149 2.34 -2.07 5.88
N ARG A 150 1.39 -2.74 6.51
CA ARG A 150 1.69 -3.53 7.71
C ARG A 150 2.40 -4.80 7.30
N SER A 151 3.31 -5.29 8.14
CA SER A 151 3.98 -6.57 7.95
C SER A 151 3.59 -7.56 9.03
N LYS A 152 3.56 -8.82 8.65
CA LYS A 152 3.35 -9.97 9.54
C LYS A 152 4.57 -10.88 9.51
N GLN A 153 4.73 -11.69 10.57
CA GLN A 153 5.75 -12.72 10.59
C GLN A 153 5.44 -13.77 9.54
N GLU A 154 6.40 -14.03 8.67
CA GLU A 154 6.33 -15.07 7.66
C GLU A 154 6.94 -16.37 8.17
N TYR A 155 6.29 -17.49 7.85
CA TYR A 155 6.77 -18.84 8.12
C TYR A 155 6.73 -19.67 6.85
N VAL A 156 7.81 -20.38 6.57
CA VAL A 156 7.81 -21.40 5.51
C VAL A 156 7.94 -22.77 6.14
N LEU A 157 7.33 -23.77 5.51
CA LEU A 157 7.51 -25.16 5.90
C LEU A 157 8.81 -25.67 5.29
N VAL A 158 9.74 -26.06 6.14
CA VAL A 158 11.01 -26.70 5.73
C VAL A 158 11.01 -28.16 6.18
N GLU A 159 11.54 -29.03 5.36
CA GLU A 159 11.71 -30.41 5.73
C GLU A 159 12.90 -30.58 6.67
N LYS A 160 12.64 -31.09 7.87
CA LYS A 160 13.68 -31.51 8.85
C LYS A 160 13.37 -32.92 9.30
N ASN A 161 14.30 -33.85 9.06
CA ASN A 161 14.18 -35.27 9.45
C ASN A 161 12.88 -35.93 8.93
N GLY A 162 12.50 -35.67 7.68
CA GLY A 162 11.29 -36.22 7.07
C GLY A 162 9.96 -35.60 7.56
N LYS A 163 10.02 -34.50 8.33
CA LYS A 163 8.84 -33.76 8.82
C LYS A 163 8.86 -32.33 8.33
N GLN A 164 7.69 -31.82 7.94
CA GLN A 164 7.49 -30.41 7.63
C GLN A 164 7.43 -29.60 8.94
N VAL A 165 8.39 -28.70 9.13
CA VAL A 165 8.49 -27.86 10.34
C VAL A 165 8.41 -26.39 9.91
N PRO A 166 7.54 -25.54 10.54
CA PRO A 166 7.52 -24.12 10.28
C PRO A 166 8.84 -23.46 10.68
N GLN A 167 9.46 -22.80 9.72
CA GLN A 167 10.65 -21.98 9.96
C GLN A 167 10.32 -20.51 9.74
N LYS A 168 10.72 -19.67 10.72
CA LYS A 168 10.57 -18.22 10.65
C LYS A 168 11.51 -17.66 9.57
N MET A 169 10.94 -16.93 8.57
CA MET A 169 11.71 -16.36 7.46
C MET A 169 11.94 -14.86 7.57
N GLY A 170 11.14 -14.16 8.34
CA GLY A 170 11.22 -12.72 8.45
C GLY A 170 9.86 -12.06 8.54
N MET A 171 9.78 -10.82 8.10
CA MET A 171 8.54 -10.07 8.00
C MET A 171 8.13 -9.99 6.52
N ALA A 172 6.85 -10.21 6.21
CA ALA A 172 6.29 -10.02 4.88
C ALA A 172 5.18 -8.97 4.91
N PRO A 173 5.06 -8.11 3.89
CA PRO A 173 3.96 -7.17 3.79
C PRO A 173 2.60 -7.88 3.78
N ILE A 174 1.60 -7.30 4.44
CA ILE A 174 0.21 -7.76 4.36
C ILE A 174 -0.41 -7.10 3.12
N GLN A 175 -0.15 -7.69 1.97
CA GLN A 175 -0.61 -7.25 0.67
C GLN A 175 -0.58 -8.45 -0.30
N ARG A 176 -1.07 -8.28 -1.53
CA ARG A 176 -0.93 -9.26 -2.59
C ARG A 176 0.54 -9.48 -2.91
N ASP A 177 0.94 -10.74 -3.06
CA ASP A 177 2.30 -11.08 -3.47
C ASP A 177 2.66 -10.37 -4.78
N GLY A 178 3.83 -9.74 -4.81
CA GLY A 178 4.32 -8.99 -5.96
C GLY A 178 3.87 -7.53 -6.03
N PHE A 179 3.02 -7.06 -5.12
CA PHE A 179 2.60 -5.65 -5.08
C PHE A 179 3.80 -4.70 -4.85
N GLU A 180 4.79 -5.14 -4.09
CA GLU A 180 6.02 -4.39 -3.81
C GLU A 180 6.86 -4.12 -5.06
N TYR A 181 6.76 -4.96 -6.10
CA TYR A 181 7.51 -4.80 -7.35
C TYR A 181 6.96 -3.70 -8.27
N GLU A 182 5.79 -3.15 -7.94
CA GLU A 182 5.19 -2.03 -8.67
C GLU A 182 5.80 -0.67 -8.28
N PHE A 183 6.70 -0.65 -7.28
CA PHE A 183 7.31 0.55 -6.73
C PHE A 183 8.80 0.64 -7.08
N ASP A 184 9.29 1.86 -7.33
CA ASP A 184 10.71 2.13 -7.60
C ASP A 184 11.59 1.88 -6.37
N VAL A 185 11.02 2.12 -5.19
CA VAL A 185 11.72 1.99 -3.90
C VAL A 185 10.86 1.20 -2.94
N MET A 186 11.42 0.14 -2.38
CA MET A 186 10.85 -0.63 -1.27
C MET A 186 11.71 -0.44 -0.02
N MET A 187 11.09 -0.02 1.09
CA MET A 187 11.72 0.11 2.39
C MET A 187 11.09 -0.85 3.39
N ASP A 188 11.88 -1.75 3.95
CA ASP A 188 11.47 -2.60 5.06
C ASP A 188 11.93 -2.00 6.39
N MET A 189 10.97 -1.80 7.30
CA MET A 189 11.22 -1.28 8.63
C MET A 189 11.02 -2.38 9.68
N ASP A 190 11.90 -2.41 10.67
CA ASP A 190 11.80 -3.35 11.78
C ASP A 190 11.82 -2.60 13.13
N VAL A 191 11.27 -3.24 14.17
CA VAL A 191 11.34 -2.76 15.55
C VAL A 191 12.33 -3.64 16.30
N LYS A 192 13.54 -3.14 16.49
CA LYS A 192 14.48 -3.79 17.41
C LYS A 192 14.01 -3.58 18.85
N LYS A 193 13.64 -4.65 19.53
CA LYS A 193 13.46 -4.59 20.99
C LYS A 193 14.82 -4.31 21.58
N VAL A 194 15.01 -3.11 22.15
CA VAL A 194 16.11 -2.86 23.08
C VAL A 194 15.72 -3.61 24.35
N VAL A 195 16.44 -4.66 24.66
CA VAL A 195 16.32 -5.44 25.90
C VAL A 195 17.12 -4.74 26.97
#